data_772b8de3b70267a1bd8aac52c195391e
#
_entry.id   772b8de3b70267a1bd8aac52c195391e
#
_cell.length_a   1.000
_cell.length_b   1.000
_cell.length_c   1.000
_cell.angle_alpha   90.00
_cell.angle_beta   90.00
_cell.angle_gamma   90.00
#
_symmetry.space_group_name_H-M   'P 1'
#
loop_
_entity.id
_entity.type
_entity.pdbx_description
1 polymer ?
#
loop_
_entity_poly.entity_id
_entity_poly.type
_entity_poly.pdbx_seq_one_letter_code
_entity_poly.pdbx_strand_id
1 'polypeptide(L)'
;MNCSGVLALFLSSLLIPFSTMASFYDPVDGKFDMGHHIAENVTGFLPIPILITEPAVGYGGGVAGLFLHESAEEKRIRKEAALKAIDGGAQLVPSAMSVVGALGTENETWFVFGGHRRSWLNDSIRYTGGGGFGVANIDLYKQFSLGNKELNLKFGTSTSVAGLSQKVQFRIGDTPWMIGLKQLFAKSKVESDNRLVDKLMEFTLGTESVTSGLGIEAEFDTRNNLFYPTKGYRFSADYMVFDEVIGSDSNYRNLNIEGEGYIPVSEKWTLGLAGNYQNYEQGDGFVSPTAKPYVELRGVSSFRYQGDEVETLQGQLSYSINHRWKVSGFYGSGKATERADQSNKVNAGGVGFRYQIARRYGLHLGMDYAQSHEERAIYFNIGSGF
;
A
#
# COMPACT_ATOMS: atom_id res chain seq x y z
N MET A 1 -49.04 -48.86 -26.62
CA MET A 1 -49.94 -47.92 -25.90
C MET A 1 -49.14 -46.72 -25.48
N ASN A 2 -49.47 -45.62 -26.13
CA ASN A 2 -48.77 -44.34 -26.01
C ASN A 2 -49.09 -43.64 -24.69
N CYS A 3 -48.12 -43.12 -24.04
CA CYS A 3 -48.28 -42.03 -23.08
C CYS A 3 -47.28 -40.89 -23.38
N SER A 4 -47.75 -39.97 -24.19
CA SER A 4 -47.13 -38.69 -24.42
C SER A 4 -47.48 -37.76 -23.26
N GLY A 5 -46.56 -37.54 -22.35
CA GLY A 5 -46.68 -36.54 -21.29
C GLY A 5 -46.16 -35.19 -21.78
N VAL A 6 -47.07 -34.26 -21.89
CA VAL A 6 -46.86 -32.88 -22.30
C VAL A 6 -46.02 -32.17 -21.23
N LEU A 7 -44.77 -31.86 -21.55
CA LEU A 7 -43.94 -30.96 -20.77
C LEU A 7 -44.33 -29.52 -21.09
N ALA A 8 -45.21 -28.95 -20.28
CA ALA A 8 -45.57 -27.54 -20.36
C ALA A 8 -44.36 -26.70 -19.88
N LEU A 9 -43.67 -26.08 -20.81
CA LEU A 9 -42.71 -25.04 -20.57
C LEU A 9 -43.41 -23.82 -19.93
N PHE A 10 -43.21 -23.63 -18.64
CA PHE A 10 -43.39 -22.34 -18.02
C PHE A 10 -42.19 -21.45 -18.41
N LEU A 11 -42.27 -20.83 -19.56
CA LEU A 11 -41.51 -19.65 -19.89
C LEU A 11 -42.13 -18.48 -19.12
N SER A 12 -41.89 -18.42 -17.81
CA SER A 12 -42.12 -17.20 -17.08
C SER A 12 -41.00 -16.25 -17.52
N SER A 13 -41.35 -15.31 -18.39
CA SER A 13 -40.61 -14.14 -18.72
C SER A 13 -40.27 -13.42 -17.43
N LEU A 14 -39.07 -13.69 -16.89
CA LEU A 14 -38.39 -12.78 -15.97
C LEU A 14 -38.14 -11.48 -16.76
N LEU A 15 -39.11 -10.60 -16.74
CA LEU A 15 -38.91 -9.18 -16.95
C LEU A 15 -38.06 -8.72 -15.78
N ILE A 16 -36.74 -8.93 -15.88
CA ILE A 16 -35.78 -8.21 -15.08
C ILE A 16 -36.03 -6.75 -15.50
N PRO A 17 -36.48 -5.88 -14.59
CA PRO A 17 -36.53 -4.46 -14.92
C PRO A 17 -35.12 -4.10 -15.33
N PHE A 18 -34.94 -3.59 -16.54
CA PHE A 18 -33.77 -2.87 -16.93
C PHE A 18 -33.73 -1.61 -16.06
N SER A 19 -33.38 -1.78 -14.78
CA SER A 19 -32.87 -0.69 -13.94
C SER A 19 -31.77 -0.09 -14.79
N THR A 20 -31.84 1.17 -15.07
CA THR A 20 -30.84 1.94 -15.79
C THR A 20 -29.48 1.52 -15.31
N MET A 21 -28.80 0.63 -16.07
CA MET A 21 -27.45 0.22 -15.75
C MET A 21 -26.63 1.50 -15.77
N ALA A 22 -26.18 1.95 -14.58
CA ALA A 22 -25.33 3.11 -14.50
C ALA A 22 -24.17 2.90 -15.47
N SER A 23 -23.99 3.82 -16.38
CA SER A 23 -23.00 3.73 -17.45
C SER A 23 -21.60 3.65 -16.84
N PHE A 24 -20.76 2.76 -17.38
CA PHE A 24 -19.32 2.77 -17.11
C PHE A 24 -18.58 3.88 -17.86
N TYR A 25 -19.29 4.79 -18.49
CA TYR A 25 -18.73 5.89 -19.24
C TYR A 25 -19.07 7.23 -18.56
N ASP A 26 -18.07 8.05 -18.37
CA ASP A 26 -18.23 9.37 -17.79
C ASP A 26 -19.00 10.28 -18.79
N PRO A 27 -20.06 10.96 -18.33
CA PRO A 27 -20.86 11.81 -19.21
C PRO A 27 -20.11 13.05 -19.70
N VAL A 28 -18.99 13.44 -19.08
CA VAL A 28 -18.23 14.64 -19.44
C VAL A 28 -17.26 14.37 -20.59
N ASP A 29 -16.56 13.24 -20.58
CA ASP A 29 -15.53 12.92 -21.59
C ASP A 29 -15.84 11.68 -22.44
N GLY A 30 -16.91 10.95 -22.11
CA GLY A 30 -17.31 9.74 -22.82
C GLY A 30 -16.34 8.57 -22.68
N LYS A 31 -15.42 8.62 -21.70
CA LYS A 31 -14.41 7.59 -21.47
C LYS A 31 -14.83 6.64 -20.36
N PHE A 32 -14.22 5.46 -20.35
CA PHE A 32 -14.43 4.47 -19.29
C PHE A 32 -14.10 5.04 -17.91
N ASP A 33 -15.05 4.94 -16.97
CA ASP A 33 -14.95 5.48 -15.61
C ASP A 33 -15.73 4.62 -14.63
N MET A 34 -15.04 3.83 -13.84
CA MET A 34 -15.65 3.04 -12.78
C MET A 34 -16.23 3.91 -11.66
N GLY A 35 -15.62 5.07 -11.40
CA GLY A 35 -16.07 6.01 -10.39
C GLY A 35 -17.44 6.60 -10.70
N HIS A 36 -17.77 6.78 -11.99
CA HIS A 36 -19.12 7.21 -12.40
C HIS A 36 -20.16 6.13 -12.08
N HIS A 37 -19.89 4.89 -12.45
CA HIS A 37 -20.76 3.75 -12.16
C HIS A 37 -21.04 3.61 -10.66
N ILE A 38 -20.01 3.74 -9.82
CA ILE A 38 -20.13 3.61 -8.37
C ILE A 38 -20.88 4.77 -7.74
N ALA A 39 -20.62 6.00 -8.20
CA ALA A 39 -21.25 7.19 -7.66
C ALA A 39 -22.76 7.24 -7.96
N GLU A 40 -23.21 6.63 -9.04
CA GLU A 40 -24.64 6.53 -9.38
C GLU A 40 -25.32 5.33 -8.71
N ASN A 41 -24.57 4.32 -8.27
CA ASN A 41 -25.11 3.18 -7.51
C ASN A 41 -25.09 3.45 -6.00
N VAL A 42 -26.12 2.97 -5.30
CA VAL A 42 -26.37 3.24 -3.87
C VAL A 42 -25.29 2.64 -2.96
N THR A 43 -24.48 1.72 -3.45
CA THR A 43 -23.60 0.89 -2.62
C THR A 43 -22.22 1.47 -2.32
N GLY A 44 -21.77 2.51 -3.05
CA GLY A 44 -20.44 3.12 -2.82
C GLY A 44 -19.24 2.17 -2.88
N PHE A 45 -19.41 1.00 -3.55
CA PHE A 45 -18.41 -0.08 -3.61
C PHE A 45 -17.60 0.00 -4.89
N LEU A 46 -16.28 0.02 -4.75
CA LEU A 46 -15.32 -0.04 -5.86
C LEU A 46 -14.51 -1.33 -5.77
N PRO A 47 -14.72 -2.29 -6.68
CA PRO A 47 -13.83 -3.44 -6.77
C PRO A 47 -12.49 -3.03 -7.38
N ILE A 48 -11.42 -3.40 -6.72
CA ILE A 48 -10.05 -3.11 -7.13
C ILE A 48 -9.33 -4.44 -7.34
N PRO A 49 -8.95 -4.80 -8.56
CA PRO A 49 -8.10 -5.95 -8.79
C PRO A 49 -6.70 -5.68 -8.22
N ILE A 50 -6.16 -6.66 -7.52
CA ILE A 50 -4.77 -6.67 -7.04
C ILE A 50 -3.99 -7.60 -7.96
N LEU A 51 -2.90 -7.11 -8.52
CA LEU A 51 -1.94 -7.92 -9.27
C LEU A 51 -0.59 -7.82 -8.58
N ILE A 52 0.00 -8.97 -8.27
CA ILE A 52 1.24 -9.09 -7.52
C ILE A 52 2.31 -9.61 -8.47
N THR A 53 3.42 -8.88 -8.54
CA THR A 53 4.58 -9.25 -9.33
C THR A 53 5.86 -8.94 -8.55
N GLU A 54 5.74 -8.86 -7.22
CA GLU A 54 6.85 -8.62 -6.31
C GLU A 54 7.78 -9.84 -6.29
N PRO A 55 9.07 -9.68 -6.63
CA PRO A 55 9.99 -10.82 -6.71
C PRO A 55 10.14 -11.60 -5.40
N ALA A 56 9.94 -10.96 -4.25
CA ALA A 56 10.05 -11.62 -2.94
C ALA A 56 8.92 -12.64 -2.68
N VAL A 57 7.74 -12.45 -3.25
CA VAL A 57 6.54 -13.28 -3.02
C VAL A 57 5.99 -13.93 -4.29
N GLY A 58 6.64 -13.70 -5.45
CA GLY A 58 6.25 -14.28 -6.74
C GLY A 58 5.03 -13.61 -7.39
N TYR A 59 4.52 -14.24 -8.44
CA TYR A 59 3.36 -13.74 -9.18
C TYR A 59 2.06 -14.13 -8.49
N GLY A 60 1.11 -13.23 -8.49
CA GLY A 60 -0.18 -13.50 -7.85
C GLY A 60 -1.24 -12.47 -8.16
N GLY A 61 -2.35 -12.63 -7.48
CA GLY A 61 -3.45 -11.71 -7.62
C GLY A 61 -4.42 -11.76 -6.47
N GLY A 62 -5.36 -10.85 -6.50
CA GLY A 62 -6.39 -10.75 -5.49
C GLY A 62 -7.47 -9.76 -5.87
N VAL A 63 -8.32 -9.48 -4.93
CA VAL A 63 -9.36 -8.46 -5.06
C VAL A 63 -9.50 -7.69 -3.75
N ALA A 64 -9.65 -6.38 -3.85
CA ALA A 64 -10.08 -5.55 -2.74
C ALA A 64 -11.38 -4.85 -3.07
N GLY A 65 -12.23 -4.68 -2.08
CA GLY A 65 -13.42 -3.84 -2.14
C GLY A 65 -13.18 -2.55 -1.37
N LEU A 66 -13.22 -1.41 -2.06
CA LEU A 66 -13.19 -0.10 -1.43
C LEU A 66 -14.62 0.41 -1.26
N PHE A 67 -15.00 0.71 -0.04
CA PHE A 67 -16.29 1.27 0.33
C PHE A 67 -16.10 2.73 0.73
N LEU A 68 -16.78 3.62 0.04
CA LEU A 68 -16.77 5.05 0.32
C LEU A 68 -18.04 5.40 1.10
N HIS A 69 -17.85 5.87 2.33
CA HIS A 69 -18.95 6.25 3.22
C HIS A 69 -19.12 7.77 3.15
N GLU A 70 -20.03 8.18 2.28
CA GLU A 70 -20.33 9.60 2.06
C GLU A 70 -21.77 9.90 2.48
N SER A 71 -21.96 11.06 3.09
CA SER A 71 -23.30 11.62 3.29
C SER A 71 -23.92 12.02 1.95
N ALA A 72 -25.23 12.16 1.91
CA ALA A 72 -25.94 12.63 0.71
C ALA A 72 -25.42 14.01 0.23
N GLU A 73 -25.06 14.88 1.16
CA GLU A 73 -24.53 16.21 0.87
C GLU A 73 -23.12 16.14 0.30
N GLU A 74 -22.20 15.35 0.86
CA GLU A 74 -20.85 15.14 0.31
C GLU A 74 -20.93 14.56 -1.11
N LYS A 75 -21.83 13.59 -1.32
CA LYS A 75 -22.07 13.00 -2.64
C LYS A 75 -22.56 14.05 -3.65
N ARG A 76 -23.46 14.94 -3.24
CA ARG A 76 -23.97 16.03 -4.07
C ARG A 76 -22.87 17.02 -4.44
N ILE A 77 -22.10 17.50 -3.45
CA ILE A 77 -21.00 18.45 -3.67
C ILE A 77 -19.95 17.84 -4.62
N ARG A 78 -19.57 16.59 -4.40
CA ARG A 78 -18.61 15.88 -5.26
C ARG A 78 -19.14 15.74 -6.69
N LYS A 79 -20.41 15.39 -6.86
CA LYS A 79 -21.04 15.28 -8.19
C LYS A 79 -21.00 16.61 -8.94
N GLU A 80 -21.34 17.70 -8.26
CA GLU A 80 -21.32 19.06 -8.86
C GLU A 80 -19.90 19.48 -9.24
N ALA A 81 -18.91 19.24 -8.37
CA ALA A 81 -17.51 19.53 -8.64
C ALA A 81 -16.98 18.72 -9.85
N ALA A 82 -17.32 17.45 -9.91
CA ALA A 82 -16.91 16.56 -10.99
C ALA A 82 -17.51 16.93 -12.36
N LEU A 83 -18.71 17.50 -12.39
CA LEU A 83 -19.34 17.97 -13.62
C LEU A 83 -18.73 19.29 -14.14
N LYS A 84 -18.14 20.10 -13.26
CA LYS A 84 -17.56 21.42 -13.59
C LYS A 84 -16.10 21.36 -14.01
N ALA A 85 -15.38 20.31 -13.64
CA ALA A 85 -13.94 20.19 -13.88
C ALA A 85 -13.62 18.94 -14.70
N ILE A 86 -12.82 19.10 -15.76
CA ILE A 86 -12.41 17.98 -16.62
C ILE A 86 -11.47 17.00 -15.90
N ASP A 87 -10.73 17.47 -14.91
CA ASP A 87 -9.88 16.65 -14.02
C ASP A 87 -10.67 15.95 -12.90
N GLY A 88 -12.00 16.16 -12.85
CA GLY A 88 -12.93 15.52 -11.95
C GLY A 88 -13.11 16.23 -10.61
N GLY A 89 -12.43 17.34 -10.35
CA GLY A 89 -12.52 18.06 -9.07
C GLY A 89 -12.20 17.20 -7.85
N ALA A 90 -11.28 16.23 -7.99
CA ALA A 90 -11.04 15.10 -7.12
C ALA A 90 -10.35 15.42 -5.77
N GLN A 91 -10.42 16.66 -5.34
CA GLN A 91 -9.80 17.11 -4.07
C GLN A 91 -10.61 16.76 -2.82
N LEU A 92 -11.87 16.34 -3.00
CA LEU A 92 -12.75 16.01 -1.90
C LEU A 92 -12.51 14.57 -1.45
N VAL A 93 -11.87 14.39 -0.31
CA VAL A 93 -11.71 13.08 0.33
C VAL A 93 -13.03 12.72 1.03
N PRO A 94 -13.54 11.47 0.89
CA PRO A 94 -14.68 11.02 1.68
C PRO A 94 -14.41 11.11 3.17
N SER A 95 -15.44 11.44 3.96
CA SER A 95 -15.33 11.52 5.42
C SER A 95 -14.98 10.17 6.05
N ALA A 96 -15.38 9.08 5.40
CA ALA A 96 -14.95 7.75 5.80
C ALA A 96 -14.82 6.80 4.59
N MET A 97 -13.89 5.84 4.70
CA MET A 97 -13.69 4.79 3.74
C MET A 97 -13.30 3.48 4.44
N SER A 98 -13.72 2.36 3.89
CA SER A 98 -13.29 1.04 4.32
C SER A 98 -12.76 0.24 3.14
N VAL A 99 -11.81 -0.63 3.41
CA VAL A 99 -11.30 -1.60 2.44
C VAL A 99 -11.34 -2.99 3.05
N VAL A 100 -11.71 -3.99 2.26
CA VAL A 100 -11.52 -5.40 2.59
C VAL A 100 -10.98 -6.12 1.36
N GLY A 101 -10.10 -7.07 1.56
CA GLY A 101 -9.49 -7.75 0.43
C GLY A 101 -8.87 -9.08 0.78
N ALA A 102 -8.57 -9.84 -0.27
CA ALA A 102 -7.81 -11.07 -0.19
C ALA A 102 -6.89 -11.18 -1.42
N LEU A 103 -5.73 -11.77 -1.22
CA LEU A 103 -4.74 -11.99 -2.25
C LEU A 103 -4.05 -13.34 -2.07
N GLY A 104 -3.45 -13.84 -3.14
CA GLY A 104 -2.63 -15.05 -3.13
C GLY A 104 -1.62 -15.05 -4.28
N THR A 105 -0.52 -15.76 -4.11
CA THR A 105 0.57 -15.85 -5.07
C THR A 105 0.98 -17.30 -5.35
N GLU A 106 1.74 -17.51 -6.40
CA GLU A 106 2.20 -18.83 -6.84
C GLU A 106 3.12 -19.55 -5.85
N ASN A 107 3.80 -18.79 -4.95
CA ASN A 107 4.63 -19.35 -3.89
C ASN A 107 3.84 -19.61 -2.61
N GLU A 108 2.49 -19.73 -2.70
CA GLU A 108 1.60 -20.01 -1.57
C GLU A 108 1.51 -18.90 -0.52
N THR A 109 2.00 -17.69 -0.82
CA THR A 109 1.68 -16.50 -0.01
C THR A 109 0.21 -16.14 -0.17
N TRP A 110 -0.48 -15.90 0.92
CA TRP A 110 -1.87 -15.42 0.89
C TRP A 110 -2.18 -14.53 2.09
N PHE A 111 -3.06 -13.55 1.87
CA PHE A 111 -3.53 -12.64 2.92
C PHE A 111 -5.01 -12.32 2.76
N VAL A 112 -5.67 -12.17 3.91
CA VAL A 112 -6.98 -11.51 4.04
C VAL A 112 -6.78 -10.29 4.93
N PHE A 113 -7.29 -9.14 4.49
CA PHE A 113 -7.08 -7.88 5.19
C PHE A 113 -8.30 -6.98 5.15
N GLY A 114 -8.36 -6.05 6.09
CA GLY A 114 -9.36 -5.00 6.13
C GLY A 114 -8.84 -3.76 6.81
N GLY A 115 -9.42 -2.61 6.45
CA GLY A 115 -9.04 -1.34 7.04
C GLY A 115 -10.19 -0.34 7.00
N HIS A 116 -10.10 0.65 7.87
CA HIS A 116 -11.06 1.74 7.97
C HIS A 116 -10.34 3.05 8.25
N ARG A 117 -10.74 4.10 7.52
CA ARG A 117 -10.32 5.47 7.78
C ARG A 117 -11.56 6.33 7.93
N ARG A 118 -11.56 7.19 8.93
CA ARG A 118 -12.63 8.16 9.17
C ARG A 118 -12.06 9.47 9.71
N SER A 119 -12.66 10.57 9.30
CA SER A 119 -12.39 11.88 9.86
C SER A 119 -13.66 12.51 10.42
N TRP A 120 -13.49 13.35 11.44
CA TRP A 120 -14.55 14.09 12.12
C TRP A 120 -14.15 15.55 12.26
N LEU A 121 -15.13 16.41 12.53
CA LEU A 121 -14.96 17.82 12.83
C LEU A 121 -14.13 18.53 11.72
N ASN A 122 -14.56 18.40 10.47
CA ASN A 122 -13.84 18.94 9.30
C ASN A 122 -12.36 18.51 9.25
N ASP A 123 -12.12 17.21 9.44
CA ASP A 123 -10.79 16.58 9.47
C ASP A 123 -9.88 17.08 10.61
N SER A 124 -10.47 17.60 11.70
CA SER A 124 -9.71 17.93 12.92
C SER A 124 -9.30 16.69 13.72
N ILE A 125 -10.06 15.60 13.61
CA ILE A 125 -9.75 14.29 14.19
C ILE A 125 -9.79 13.27 13.08
N ARG A 126 -8.75 12.43 12.99
CA ARG A 126 -8.65 11.36 12.01
C ARG A 126 -8.29 10.05 12.68
N TYR A 127 -9.05 9.01 12.38
CA TYR A 127 -8.74 7.63 12.73
C TYR A 127 -8.36 6.87 11.46
N THR A 128 -7.35 6.04 11.56
CA THR A 128 -7.00 5.06 10.53
C THR A 128 -6.61 3.76 11.25
N GLY A 129 -7.25 2.68 10.89
CA GLY A 129 -6.92 1.37 11.43
C GLY A 129 -7.14 0.28 10.42
N GLY A 130 -6.38 -0.78 10.54
CA GLY A 130 -6.52 -1.94 9.68
C GLY A 130 -5.79 -3.14 10.27
N GLY A 131 -6.12 -4.30 9.76
CA GLY A 131 -5.48 -5.53 10.17
C GLY A 131 -5.72 -6.63 9.15
N GLY A 132 -5.06 -7.75 9.36
CA GLY A 132 -5.18 -8.90 8.49
C GLY A 132 -4.47 -10.10 9.06
N PHE A 133 -4.60 -11.20 8.34
CA PHE A 133 -3.91 -12.43 8.64
C PHE A 133 -3.60 -13.19 7.36
N GLY A 134 -2.57 -14.03 7.42
CA GLY A 134 -2.15 -14.81 6.27
C GLY A 134 -0.82 -15.48 6.46
N VAL A 135 -0.25 -15.92 5.36
CA VAL A 135 1.06 -16.54 5.27
C VAL A 135 1.88 -15.82 4.22
N ALA A 136 3.08 -15.40 4.59
CA ALA A 136 4.08 -14.85 3.69
C ALA A 136 5.22 -15.85 3.50
N ASN A 137 5.38 -16.37 2.30
CA ASN A 137 6.53 -17.16 1.90
C ASN A 137 7.53 -16.24 1.21
N ILE A 138 8.62 -15.93 1.90
CA ILE A 138 9.60 -14.95 1.44
C ILE A 138 11.02 -15.50 1.50
N ASP A 139 11.85 -15.03 0.59
CA ASP A 139 13.27 -15.28 0.61
C ASP A 139 13.97 -14.24 1.48
N LEU A 140 14.67 -14.69 2.50
CA LEU A 140 15.57 -13.87 3.29
C LEU A 140 16.99 -14.00 2.78
N TYR A 141 17.71 -12.90 2.78
CA TYR A 141 19.08 -12.82 2.31
C TYR A 141 20.00 -12.48 3.50
N LYS A 142 21.07 -13.21 3.67
CA LYS A 142 22.10 -12.90 4.66
C LYS A 142 23.47 -12.94 4.04
N GLN A 143 24.21 -11.85 4.21
CA GLN A 143 25.60 -11.76 3.79
C GLN A 143 26.53 -12.18 4.93
N PHE A 144 27.46 -13.04 4.63
CA PHE A 144 28.54 -13.44 5.54
C PHE A 144 29.87 -13.14 4.90
N SER A 145 30.73 -12.43 5.59
CA SER A 145 32.11 -12.21 5.20
C SER A 145 32.99 -13.32 5.80
N LEU A 146 33.51 -14.21 4.97
CA LEU A 146 34.47 -15.22 5.35
C LEU A 146 35.87 -14.84 4.78
N GLY A 147 36.63 -14.06 5.53
CA GLY A 147 37.87 -13.45 5.05
C GLY A 147 37.60 -12.44 3.92
N ASN A 148 38.20 -12.64 2.74
CA ASN A 148 37.99 -11.78 1.56
C ASN A 148 36.82 -12.23 0.64
N LYS A 149 36.02 -13.20 1.04
CA LYS A 149 34.89 -13.70 0.28
C LYS A 149 33.57 -13.32 0.95
N GLU A 150 32.70 -12.64 0.22
CA GLU A 150 31.33 -12.44 0.61
C GLU A 150 30.49 -13.64 0.15
N LEU A 151 29.80 -14.26 1.08
CA LEU A 151 28.86 -15.35 0.85
C LEU A 151 27.44 -14.81 1.05
N ASN A 152 26.68 -14.76 0.00
CA ASN A 152 25.25 -14.42 0.06
C ASN A 152 24.46 -15.73 0.21
N LEU A 153 23.87 -15.93 1.38
CA LEU A 153 22.97 -17.04 1.63
C LEU A 153 21.53 -16.57 1.42
N LYS A 154 20.81 -17.31 0.61
CA LYS A 154 19.38 -17.19 0.41
C LYS A 154 18.69 -18.39 1.04
N PHE A 155 17.66 -18.18 1.86
CA PHE A 155 16.86 -19.25 2.45
C PHE A 155 15.38 -18.85 2.46
N GLY A 156 14.52 -19.79 2.06
CA GLY A 156 13.08 -19.63 2.10
C GLY A 156 12.57 -19.66 3.53
N THR A 157 11.63 -18.77 3.83
CA THR A 157 10.90 -18.75 5.11
C THR A 157 9.41 -18.67 4.84
N SER A 158 8.64 -19.34 5.70
CA SER A 158 7.19 -19.24 5.76
C SER A 158 6.80 -18.53 7.05
N THR A 159 6.17 -17.38 6.94
CA THR A 159 5.75 -16.56 8.09
C THR A 159 4.24 -16.49 8.13
N SER A 160 3.63 -17.20 9.09
CA SER A 160 2.23 -17.00 9.43
C SER A 160 2.11 -15.74 10.30
N VAL A 161 1.23 -14.83 9.95
CA VAL A 161 1.06 -13.58 10.68
C VAL A 161 -0.42 -13.20 10.80
N ALA A 162 -0.79 -12.66 11.96
CA ALA A 162 -2.03 -11.95 12.18
C ALA A 162 -1.72 -10.66 12.93
N GLY A 163 -2.25 -9.54 12.47
CA GLY A 163 -1.91 -8.26 13.09
C GLY A 163 -2.92 -7.17 12.81
N LEU A 164 -2.81 -6.13 13.60
CA LEU A 164 -3.55 -4.89 13.46
C LEU A 164 -2.64 -3.68 13.70
N SER A 165 -2.93 -2.61 13.00
CA SER A 165 -2.32 -1.30 13.24
C SER A 165 -3.43 -0.26 13.27
N GLN A 166 -3.31 0.70 14.19
CA GLN A 166 -4.25 1.80 14.27
C GLN A 166 -3.56 3.08 14.70
N LYS A 167 -4.12 4.20 14.25
CA LYS A 167 -3.68 5.54 14.65
C LYS A 167 -4.84 6.50 14.79
N VAL A 168 -4.71 7.42 15.73
CA VAL A 168 -5.60 8.55 15.91
C VAL A 168 -4.78 9.82 15.83
N GLN A 169 -5.19 10.75 15.00
CA GLN A 169 -4.50 12.01 14.74
C GLN A 169 -5.41 13.18 15.07
N PHE A 170 -4.83 14.25 15.60
CA PHE A 170 -5.48 15.51 15.94
C PHE A 170 -4.81 16.64 15.19
N ARG A 171 -5.61 17.50 14.56
CA ARG A 171 -5.12 18.66 13.83
C ARG A 171 -4.70 19.77 14.80
N ILE A 172 -3.59 20.41 14.53
CA ILE A 172 -3.12 21.57 15.30
C ILE A 172 -3.75 22.83 14.73
N GLY A 173 -4.81 23.32 15.38
CA GLY A 173 -5.56 24.50 14.91
C GLY A 173 -6.03 24.33 13.46
N ASP A 174 -5.92 25.40 12.66
CA ASP A 174 -6.28 25.40 11.24
C ASP A 174 -5.08 25.14 10.33
N THR A 175 -4.04 24.50 10.86
CA THR A 175 -2.81 24.18 10.09
C THR A 175 -2.89 22.81 9.40
N PRO A 176 -2.03 22.53 8.41
CA PRO A 176 -1.92 21.19 7.83
C PRO A 176 -1.22 20.15 8.74
N TRP A 177 -0.80 20.54 9.94
CA TRP A 177 -0.16 19.65 10.89
C TRP A 177 -1.16 18.79 11.66
N MET A 178 -0.85 17.51 11.77
CA MET A 178 -1.53 16.55 12.64
C MET A 178 -0.52 15.86 13.56
N ILE A 179 -0.89 15.67 14.81
CA ILE A 179 -0.14 14.87 15.79
C ILE A 179 -1.01 13.71 16.21
N GLY A 180 -0.45 12.53 16.33
CA GLY A 180 -1.21 11.31 16.62
C GLY A 180 -0.48 10.32 17.49
N LEU A 181 -1.28 9.36 17.94
CA LEU A 181 -0.83 8.14 18.60
C LEU A 181 -1.01 6.96 17.62
N LYS A 182 -0.03 6.07 17.60
CA LYS A 182 0.01 4.89 16.75
C LYS A 182 0.17 3.65 17.62
N GLN A 183 -0.56 2.59 17.28
CA GLN A 183 -0.45 1.28 17.91
C GLN A 183 -0.28 0.22 16.83
N LEU A 184 0.59 -0.74 17.08
CA LEU A 184 0.76 -1.95 16.29
C LEU A 184 0.74 -3.16 17.21
N PHE A 185 0.00 -4.17 16.79
CA PHE A 185 -0.02 -5.48 17.44
C PHE A 185 0.04 -6.55 16.35
N ALA A 186 0.95 -7.50 16.47
CA ALA A 186 1.05 -8.62 15.57
C ALA A 186 1.49 -9.88 16.31
N LYS A 187 0.96 -11.02 15.88
CA LYS A 187 1.42 -12.35 16.28
C LYS A 187 1.92 -13.04 15.02
N SER A 188 3.13 -13.59 15.10
CA SER A 188 3.77 -14.24 13.97
C SER A 188 4.44 -15.53 14.37
N LYS A 189 4.53 -16.45 13.40
CA LYS A 189 5.29 -17.69 13.48
C LYS A 189 6.14 -17.80 12.23
N VAL A 190 7.45 -17.94 12.40
CA VAL A 190 8.39 -18.07 11.28
C VAL A 190 8.91 -19.49 11.26
N GLU A 191 8.83 -20.13 10.10
CA GLU A 191 9.37 -21.46 9.81
C GLU A 191 10.35 -21.38 8.63
N SER A 192 11.31 -22.25 8.54
CA SER A 192 12.26 -22.30 7.41
C SER A 192 12.30 -23.68 6.79
N ASP A 193 12.43 -23.74 5.46
CA ASP A 193 12.65 -25.00 4.72
C ASP A 193 13.97 -25.69 5.09
N ASN A 194 14.92 -24.92 5.61
CA ASN A 194 16.20 -25.45 6.07
C ASN A 194 16.12 -25.84 7.54
N ARG A 195 16.16 -27.17 7.82
CA ARG A 195 16.05 -27.72 9.18
C ARG A 195 17.04 -27.14 10.20
N LEU A 196 18.22 -26.71 9.78
CA LEU A 196 19.19 -26.09 10.68
C LEU A 196 18.80 -24.65 11.02
N VAL A 197 18.33 -23.92 10.03
CA VAL A 197 17.83 -22.56 10.21
C VAL A 197 16.54 -22.59 11.01
N ASP A 198 15.64 -23.53 10.71
CA ASP A 198 14.38 -23.71 11.43
C ASP A 198 14.61 -24.00 12.92
N LYS A 199 15.49 -24.95 13.27
CA LYS A 199 15.86 -25.21 14.66
C LYS A 199 16.55 -24.02 15.35
N LEU A 200 17.35 -23.26 14.62
CA LEU A 200 17.96 -22.04 15.14
C LEU A 200 16.90 -20.98 15.41
N MET A 201 15.94 -20.82 14.51
CA MET A 201 14.81 -19.89 14.68
C MET A 201 13.91 -20.32 15.84
N GLU A 202 13.57 -21.61 15.95
CA GLU A 202 12.81 -22.17 17.05
C GLU A 202 13.51 -21.93 18.40
N PHE A 203 14.82 -22.10 18.45
CA PHE A 203 15.62 -21.86 19.66
C PHE A 203 15.73 -20.37 20.01
N THR A 204 15.74 -19.47 19.04
CA THR A 204 15.96 -18.02 19.22
C THR A 204 14.68 -17.22 19.31
N LEU A 205 13.66 -17.55 18.50
CA LEU A 205 12.37 -16.84 18.40
C LEU A 205 11.25 -17.56 19.15
N GLY A 206 11.44 -18.84 19.51
CA GLY A 206 10.34 -19.69 19.92
C GLY A 206 9.45 -20.08 18.73
N THR A 207 8.36 -20.79 19.04
CA THR A 207 7.38 -21.21 18.01
C THR A 207 6.49 -20.06 17.53
N GLU A 208 6.29 -19.04 18.35
CA GLU A 208 5.45 -17.87 18.07
C GLU A 208 6.09 -16.63 18.69
N SER A 209 5.90 -15.49 18.06
CA SER A 209 6.35 -14.18 18.54
C SER A 209 5.23 -13.17 18.52
N VAL A 210 5.08 -12.43 19.59
CA VAL A 210 4.16 -11.29 19.71
C VAL A 210 4.95 -10.00 19.61
N THR A 211 4.50 -9.12 18.72
CA THR A 211 5.02 -7.77 18.55
C THR A 211 3.95 -6.79 18.99
N SER A 212 4.22 -6.01 20.00
CA SER A 212 3.30 -4.97 20.51
C SER A 212 4.05 -3.65 20.61
N GLY A 213 3.56 -2.61 19.95
CA GLY A 213 4.23 -1.31 19.88
C GLY A 213 3.26 -0.15 20.04
N LEU A 214 3.72 0.88 20.73
CA LEU A 214 3.07 2.18 20.84
C LEU A 214 4.00 3.27 20.34
N GLY A 215 3.44 4.29 19.72
CA GLY A 215 4.24 5.38 19.19
C GLY A 215 3.48 6.67 19.02
N ILE A 216 4.23 7.68 18.66
CA ILE A 216 3.72 9.01 18.31
C ILE A 216 4.01 9.28 16.84
N GLU A 217 3.15 10.06 16.21
CA GLU A 217 3.31 10.47 14.81
C GLU A 217 3.04 11.95 14.67
N ALA A 218 3.84 12.62 13.84
CA ALA A 218 3.56 13.95 13.33
C ALA A 218 3.43 13.89 11.81
N GLU A 219 2.41 14.51 11.24
CA GLU A 219 2.14 14.54 9.81
C GLU A 219 1.85 15.98 9.37
N PHE A 220 2.44 16.39 8.26
CA PHE A 220 2.13 17.62 7.54
C PHE A 220 1.70 17.26 6.12
N ASP A 221 0.47 17.58 5.73
CA ASP A 221 -0.05 17.20 4.40
C ASP A 221 -0.78 18.36 3.73
N THR A 222 -0.23 18.81 2.60
CA THR A 222 -0.78 19.86 1.73
C THR A 222 -1.07 19.36 0.32
N ARG A 223 -1.01 18.05 0.09
CA ARG A 223 -1.26 17.47 -1.24
C ARG A 223 -2.68 17.78 -1.71
N ASN A 224 -2.80 18.09 -3.00
CA ASN A 224 -4.06 18.42 -3.62
C ASN A 224 -4.98 17.20 -3.87
N ASN A 225 -4.48 16.00 -3.78
CA ASN A 225 -5.24 14.75 -3.94
C ASN A 225 -4.62 13.65 -3.11
N LEU A 226 -5.45 12.75 -2.56
CA LEU A 226 -4.99 11.63 -1.74
C LEU A 226 -4.41 10.49 -2.59
N PHE A 227 -5.02 10.21 -3.76
CA PHE A 227 -4.68 9.06 -4.58
C PHE A 227 -3.63 9.38 -5.64
N TYR A 228 -3.77 10.52 -6.30
CA TYR A 228 -2.84 10.94 -7.34
C TYR A 228 -2.52 12.43 -7.22
N PRO A 229 -1.64 12.81 -6.28
CA PRO A 229 -1.25 14.20 -6.11
C PRO A 229 -0.42 14.70 -7.28
N THR A 230 -0.64 15.96 -7.65
CA THR A 230 0.11 16.68 -8.66
C THR A 230 0.74 17.96 -8.13
N LYS A 231 0.39 18.32 -6.87
CA LYS A 231 0.88 19.51 -6.19
C LYS A 231 0.83 19.33 -4.68
N GLY A 232 1.81 19.89 -3.98
CA GLY A 232 1.87 19.91 -2.52
C GLY A 232 2.89 18.91 -1.98
N TYR A 233 2.94 18.83 -0.66
CA TYR A 233 3.93 18.06 0.07
C TYR A 233 3.26 17.27 1.18
N ARG A 234 3.83 16.10 1.49
CA ARG A 234 3.54 15.36 2.72
C ARG A 234 4.85 15.05 3.42
N PHE A 235 4.91 15.30 4.72
CA PHE A 235 5.97 14.84 5.60
C PHE A 235 5.33 14.09 6.75
N SER A 236 5.88 12.95 7.12
CA SER A 236 5.50 12.24 8.33
C SER A 236 6.73 11.77 9.07
N ALA A 237 6.66 11.80 10.39
CA ALA A 237 7.66 11.23 11.26
C ALA A 237 6.93 10.45 12.35
N ASP A 238 7.26 9.18 12.51
CA ASP A 238 6.75 8.37 13.59
C ASP A 238 7.89 7.70 14.38
N TYR A 239 7.70 7.62 15.68
CA TYR A 239 8.60 6.95 16.59
C TYR A 239 7.81 5.90 17.36
N MET A 240 8.18 4.64 17.17
CA MET A 240 7.54 3.48 17.78
C MET A 240 8.46 2.83 18.79
N VAL A 241 7.89 2.44 19.92
CA VAL A 241 8.56 1.67 20.98
C VAL A 241 7.85 0.34 21.10
N PHE A 242 8.61 -0.74 21.06
CA PHE A 242 8.18 -2.10 21.27
C PHE A 242 8.87 -2.60 22.54
N ASP A 243 8.11 -3.07 23.51
CA ASP A 243 8.62 -3.37 24.85
C ASP A 243 7.79 -4.46 25.52
N GLU A 244 8.43 -5.28 26.34
CA GLU A 244 7.77 -6.34 27.14
C GLU A 244 6.68 -5.79 28.04
N VAL A 245 6.83 -4.56 28.56
CA VAL A 245 5.83 -3.89 29.41
C VAL A 245 4.50 -3.68 28.67
N ILE A 246 4.53 -3.54 27.35
CA ILE A 246 3.33 -3.39 26.52
C ILE A 246 2.98 -4.68 25.75
N GLY A 247 3.58 -5.81 26.14
CA GLY A 247 3.25 -7.14 25.64
C GLY A 247 4.00 -7.58 24.38
N SER A 248 5.15 -6.98 24.09
CA SER A 248 6.05 -7.43 23.02
C SER A 248 7.02 -8.49 23.56
N ASP A 249 7.31 -9.53 22.77
CA ASP A 249 8.34 -10.52 23.10
C ASP A 249 9.77 -10.01 22.84
N SER A 250 9.88 -8.84 22.22
CA SER A 250 11.17 -8.24 21.85
C SER A 250 11.16 -6.74 22.12
N ASN A 251 12.30 -6.23 22.57
CA ASN A 251 12.49 -4.82 22.87
C ASN A 251 13.25 -4.15 21.73
N TYR A 252 12.64 -3.17 21.07
CA TYR A 252 13.28 -2.36 20.04
C TYR A 252 12.53 -1.05 19.81
N ARG A 253 13.16 -0.15 19.09
CA ARG A 253 12.62 1.15 18.73
C ARG A 253 12.80 1.39 17.24
N ASN A 254 11.85 2.08 16.65
CA ASN A 254 11.90 2.43 15.23
C ASN A 254 11.50 3.88 15.03
N LEU A 255 12.39 4.67 14.42
CA LEU A 255 12.10 5.99 13.88
C LEU A 255 11.90 5.86 12.38
N ASN A 256 10.78 6.34 11.87
CA ASN A 256 10.51 6.41 10.44
C ASN A 256 10.19 7.85 10.06
N ILE A 257 10.88 8.37 9.05
CA ILE A 257 10.65 9.71 8.49
C ILE A 257 10.41 9.57 7.00
N GLU A 258 9.27 10.02 6.54
CA GLU A 258 8.89 10.01 5.13
C GLU A 258 8.64 11.42 4.63
N GLY A 259 9.01 11.66 3.40
CA GLY A 259 8.70 12.90 2.70
C GLY A 259 8.34 12.64 1.25
N GLU A 260 7.29 13.28 0.78
CA GLU A 260 6.93 13.27 -0.62
C GLU A 260 6.51 14.68 -1.07
N GLY A 261 6.86 15.03 -2.28
CA GLY A 261 6.54 16.35 -2.84
C GLY A 261 6.20 16.25 -4.32
N TYR A 262 5.22 17.03 -4.72
CA TYR A 262 4.72 17.09 -6.09
C TYR A 262 4.75 18.52 -6.58
N ILE A 263 5.53 18.75 -7.64
CA ILE A 263 5.79 20.08 -8.19
C ILE A 263 5.29 20.10 -9.64
N PRO A 264 4.26 20.88 -9.96
CA PRO A 264 3.85 21.10 -11.34
C PRO A 264 4.92 21.95 -12.05
N VAL A 265 5.71 21.32 -12.92
CA VAL A 265 6.76 21.98 -13.70
C VAL A 265 6.14 22.77 -14.87
N SER A 266 5.06 22.22 -15.42
CA SER A 266 4.21 22.88 -16.43
C SER A 266 2.80 22.30 -16.38
N GLU A 267 1.91 22.76 -17.25
CA GLU A 267 0.53 22.23 -17.35
C GLU A 267 0.48 20.70 -17.59
N LYS A 268 1.51 20.14 -18.24
CA LYS A 268 1.56 18.73 -18.59
C LYS A 268 2.62 17.94 -17.81
N TRP A 269 3.54 18.61 -17.14
CA TRP A 269 4.64 17.95 -16.45
C TRP A 269 4.57 18.11 -14.94
N THR A 270 4.65 17.01 -14.24
CA THR A 270 4.74 16.99 -12.76
C THR A 270 6.00 16.24 -12.34
N LEU A 271 6.82 16.88 -11.51
CA LEU A 271 7.94 16.26 -10.82
C LEU A 271 7.45 15.77 -9.45
N GLY A 272 7.58 14.47 -9.19
CA GLY A 272 7.41 13.86 -7.88
C GLY A 272 8.77 13.53 -7.28
N LEU A 273 8.93 13.79 -5.99
CA LEU A 273 10.09 13.42 -5.19
C LEU A 273 9.61 12.70 -3.95
N ALA A 274 10.23 11.57 -3.59
CA ALA A 274 9.93 10.86 -2.35
C ALA A 274 11.22 10.40 -1.69
N GLY A 275 11.26 10.46 -0.37
CA GLY A 275 12.38 10.00 0.44
C GLY A 275 11.89 9.37 1.73
N ASN A 276 12.63 8.38 2.20
CA ASN A 276 12.38 7.71 3.46
C ASN A 276 13.70 7.54 4.21
N TYR A 277 13.66 7.76 5.52
CA TYR A 277 14.73 7.47 6.45
C TYR A 277 14.16 6.63 7.58
N GLN A 278 14.78 5.48 7.84
CA GLN A 278 14.41 4.62 8.95
C GLN A 278 15.65 4.35 9.81
N ASN A 279 15.48 4.44 11.13
CA ASN A 279 16.50 4.06 12.11
C ASN A 279 15.89 3.08 13.09
N TYR A 280 16.51 1.92 13.18
CA TYR A 280 16.12 0.80 14.02
C TYR A 280 17.16 0.61 15.13
N GLU A 281 16.70 0.64 16.37
CA GLU A 281 17.53 0.39 17.55
C GLU A 281 17.05 -0.89 18.23
N GLN A 282 17.85 -1.94 18.15
CA GLN A 282 17.59 -3.19 18.85
C GLN A 282 17.92 -3.02 20.34
N GLY A 283 16.96 -3.38 21.20
CA GLY A 283 17.15 -3.57 22.63
C GLY A 283 17.59 -5.00 22.95
N ASP A 284 17.18 -5.48 24.12
CA ASP A 284 17.44 -6.86 24.55
C ASP A 284 16.50 -7.84 23.83
N GLY A 285 16.99 -9.07 23.65
CA GLY A 285 16.24 -10.14 23.03
C GLY A 285 16.50 -10.30 21.54
N PHE A 286 15.91 -11.31 20.96
CA PHE A 286 15.99 -11.60 19.54
C PHE A 286 14.77 -10.98 18.83
N VAL A 287 15.02 -10.27 17.75
CA VAL A 287 13.97 -9.62 16.94
C VAL A 287 13.86 -10.34 15.61
N SER A 288 12.63 -10.56 15.14
CA SER A 288 12.40 -11.16 13.82
C SER A 288 13.14 -10.40 12.73
N PRO A 289 13.82 -11.08 11.79
CA PRO A 289 14.45 -10.43 10.65
C PRO A 289 13.50 -9.54 9.83
N THR A 290 12.21 -9.84 9.84
CA THR A 290 11.17 -9.05 9.16
C THR A 290 10.83 -7.73 9.85
N ALA A 291 11.29 -7.52 11.10
CA ALA A 291 11.11 -6.25 11.82
C ALA A 291 12.18 -5.20 11.46
N LYS A 292 13.32 -5.64 10.87
CA LYS A 292 14.35 -4.70 10.42
C LYS A 292 13.90 -3.92 9.19
N PRO A 293 14.23 -2.62 9.13
CA PRO A 293 14.04 -1.81 7.93
C PRO A 293 14.74 -2.40 6.71
N TYR A 294 14.18 -2.13 5.56
CA TYR A 294 14.77 -2.51 4.27
C TYR A 294 14.55 -1.41 3.22
N VAL A 295 15.36 -1.44 2.17
CA VAL A 295 15.23 -0.49 1.06
C VAL A 295 13.98 -0.79 0.26
N GLU A 296 13.01 0.13 0.29
CA GLU A 296 11.78 0.10 -0.50
C GLU A 296 11.95 0.91 -1.78
N LEU A 297 12.25 0.24 -2.88
CA LEU A 297 12.35 0.83 -4.22
C LEU A 297 11.71 -0.08 -5.25
N ARG A 298 10.98 0.49 -6.20
CA ARG A 298 10.49 -0.27 -7.34
C ARG A 298 11.65 -0.87 -8.13
N GLY A 299 11.63 -2.19 -8.35
CA GLY A 299 12.72 -2.94 -9.01
C GLY A 299 13.74 -3.55 -8.06
N VAL A 300 13.46 -3.49 -6.75
CA VAL A 300 14.25 -4.13 -5.69
C VAL A 300 13.32 -4.98 -4.86
N SER A 301 13.67 -6.27 -4.64
CA SER A 301 12.89 -7.18 -3.80
C SER A 301 12.85 -6.69 -2.35
N SER A 302 11.69 -6.80 -1.73
CA SER A 302 11.49 -6.56 -0.31
C SER A 302 12.43 -7.43 0.52
N PHE A 303 12.92 -6.90 1.63
CA PHE A 303 13.86 -7.56 2.57
C PHE A 303 15.26 -7.91 2.01
N ARG A 304 15.58 -7.54 0.77
CA ARG A 304 16.88 -7.86 0.18
C ARG A 304 18.02 -7.01 0.76
N TYR A 305 17.79 -5.74 0.93
CA TYR A 305 18.74 -4.78 1.48
C TYR A 305 18.21 -4.26 2.81
N GLN A 306 18.46 -5.04 3.87
CA GLN A 306 18.10 -4.70 5.24
C GLN A 306 19.26 -4.03 5.98
N GLY A 307 18.93 -3.20 6.97
CA GLY A 307 19.92 -2.56 7.83
C GLY A 307 19.27 -1.99 9.10
N ASP A 308 20.11 -1.55 10.04
CA ASP A 308 19.64 -0.82 11.21
C ASP A 308 19.31 0.63 10.84
N GLU A 309 19.92 1.15 9.78
CA GLU A 309 19.63 2.44 9.18
C GLU A 309 19.38 2.27 7.68
N VAL A 310 18.25 2.80 7.20
CA VAL A 310 17.85 2.72 5.79
C VAL A 310 17.47 4.09 5.28
N GLU A 311 18.03 4.46 4.14
CA GLU A 311 17.76 5.71 3.44
C GLU A 311 17.31 5.41 2.02
N THR A 312 16.22 6.03 1.56
CA THR A 312 15.81 5.99 0.15
C THR A 312 15.49 7.36 -0.38
N LEU A 313 15.78 7.58 -1.65
CA LEU A 313 15.39 8.76 -2.39
C LEU A 313 14.98 8.38 -3.79
N GLN A 314 13.81 8.83 -4.23
CA GLN A 314 13.30 8.59 -5.57
C GLN A 314 12.80 9.88 -6.20
N GLY A 315 12.95 9.96 -7.52
CA GLY A 315 12.36 11.01 -8.35
C GLY A 315 11.53 10.40 -9.47
N GLN A 316 10.41 11.02 -9.79
CA GLN A 316 9.52 10.62 -10.88
C GLN A 316 9.12 11.84 -11.69
N LEU A 317 9.32 11.80 -13.01
CA LEU A 317 8.82 12.82 -13.92
C LEU A 317 7.62 12.24 -14.68
N SER A 318 6.47 12.87 -14.51
CA SER A 318 5.19 12.43 -15.10
C SER A 318 4.74 13.40 -16.19
N TYR A 319 4.32 12.88 -17.34
CA TYR A 319 3.74 13.64 -18.44
C TYR A 319 2.27 13.27 -18.67
N SER A 320 1.41 14.26 -18.64
CA SER A 320 -0.02 14.11 -18.94
C SER A 320 -0.25 14.17 -20.45
N ILE A 321 -0.48 13.00 -21.07
CA ILE A 321 -0.87 12.91 -22.49
C ILE A 321 -2.21 13.62 -22.68
N ASN A 322 -3.15 13.32 -21.77
CA ASN A 322 -4.43 14.00 -21.62
C ASN A 322 -4.88 13.91 -20.16
N HIS A 323 -6.10 14.31 -19.84
CA HIS A 323 -6.60 14.25 -18.45
C HIS A 323 -6.73 12.83 -17.88
N ARG A 324 -6.88 11.80 -18.75
CA ARG A 324 -7.00 10.39 -18.33
C ARG A 324 -5.67 9.63 -18.32
N TRP A 325 -4.82 9.87 -19.31
CA TRP A 325 -3.60 9.11 -19.51
C TRP A 325 -2.36 9.90 -19.12
N LYS A 326 -1.52 9.26 -18.35
CA LYS A 326 -0.22 9.79 -17.93
C LYS A 326 0.85 8.72 -18.15
N VAL A 327 2.05 9.16 -18.48
CA VAL A 327 3.26 8.34 -18.55
C VAL A 327 4.31 8.94 -17.64
N SER A 328 5.18 8.11 -17.09
CA SER A 328 6.23 8.55 -16.17
C SER A 328 7.52 7.80 -16.37
N GLY A 329 8.63 8.46 -16.10
CA GLY A 329 9.94 7.86 -15.88
C GLY A 329 10.36 8.13 -14.42
N PHE A 330 11.01 7.16 -13.78
CA PHE A 330 11.45 7.28 -12.40
C PHE A 330 12.82 6.66 -12.18
N TYR A 331 13.51 7.15 -11.16
CA TYR A 331 14.78 6.65 -10.71
C TYR A 331 14.92 6.87 -9.21
N GLY A 332 15.55 5.90 -8.52
CA GLY A 332 15.78 5.97 -7.09
C GLY A 332 17.07 5.30 -6.66
N SER A 333 17.52 5.69 -5.48
CA SER A 333 18.69 5.14 -4.79
C SER A 333 18.31 4.81 -3.37
N GLY A 334 18.77 3.65 -2.90
CA GLY A 334 18.61 3.22 -1.51
C GLY A 334 19.93 2.79 -0.92
N LYS A 335 20.06 2.96 0.38
CA LYS A 335 21.20 2.53 1.18
C LYS A 335 20.71 1.91 2.47
N ALA A 336 21.21 0.71 2.77
CA ALA A 336 21.02 0.06 4.05
C ALA A 336 22.37 -0.06 4.75
N THR A 337 22.43 0.33 6.02
CA THR A 337 23.65 0.31 6.84
C THR A 337 23.40 -0.54 8.08
N GLU A 338 24.26 -1.51 8.34
CA GLU A 338 24.33 -2.24 9.61
C GLU A 338 25.30 -1.59 10.60
N ARG A 339 25.15 -1.88 11.90
CA ARG A 339 25.99 -1.29 12.99
C ARG A 339 27.50 -1.47 12.85
N ALA A 340 27.95 -2.36 11.98
CA ALA A 340 29.38 -2.62 11.73
C ALA A 340 29.96 -1.79 10.57
N ASP A 341 29.36 -0.64 10.22
CA ASP A 341 29.74 0.22 9.08
C ASP A 341 29.67 -0.49 7.70
N GLN A 342 29.04 -1.65 7.63
CA GLN A 342 28.76 -2.32 6.37
C GLN A 342 27.53 -1.66 5.74
N SER A 343 27.69 -1.05 4.58
CA SER A 343 26.60 -0.42 3.87
C SER A 343 26.43 -1.01 2.48
N ASN A 344 25.18 -1.35 2.16
CA ASN A 344 24.79 -1.81 0.84
C ASN A 344 24.01 -0.71 0.14
N LYS A 345 24.36 -0.43 -1.12
CA LYS A 345 23.67 0.55 -1.96
C LYS A 345 23.04 -0.11 -3.15
N VAL A 346 21.84 0.33 -3.51
CA VAL A 346 21.14 -0.12 -4.69
C VAL A 346 20.48 1.05 -5.40
N ASN A 347 20.45 0.96 -6.73
CA ASN A 347 19.75 1.91 -7.58
C ASN A 347 18.75 1.15 -8.44
N ALA A 348 17.61 1.75 -8.66
CA ALA A 348 16.60 1.19 -9.55
C ALA A 348 15.89 2.31 -10.31
N GLY A 349 15.41 1.99 -11.49
CA GLY A 349 14.68 2.95 -12.30
C GLY A 349 13.73 2.25 -13.25
N GLY A 350 12.87 3.03 -13.87
CA GLY A 350 11.88 2.46 -14.77
C GLY A 350 10.97 3.47 -15.42
N VAL A 351 9.94 2.93 -16.04
CA VAL A 351 8.90 3.70 -16.72
C VAL A 351 7.53 3.15 -16.37
N GLY A 352 6.54 4.00 -16.43
CA GLY A 352 5.19 3.58 -16.13
C GLY A 352 4.12 4.39 -16.85
N PHE A 353 2.90 3.91 -16.76
CA PHE A 353 1.72 4.64 -17.22
C PHE A 353 0.59 4.55 -16.22
N ARG A 354 -0.31 5.52 -16.27
CA ARG A 354 -1.50 5.58 -15.42
C ARG A 354 -2.71 5.96 -16.26
N TYR A 355 -3.83 5.34 -15.92
CA TYR A 355 -5.15 5.68 -16.43
C TYR A 355 -6.05 6.10 -15.27
N GLN A 356 -6.72 7.24 -15.38
CA GLN A 356 -7.68 7.70 -14.40
C GLN A 356 -8.98 6.92 -14.52
N ILE A 357 -9.12 5.89 -13.68
CA ILE A 357 -10.23 4.96 -13.71
C ILE A 357 -11.48 5.48 -12.99
N ALA A 358 -11.30 6.43 -12.07
CA ALA A 358 -12.39 7.07 -11.34
C ALA A 358 -12.11 8.57 -11.21
N ARG A 359 -12.61 9.35 -12.20
CA ARG A 359 -12.33 10.78 -12.31
C ARG A 359 -12.82 11.57 -11.10
N ARG A 360 -14.01 11.27 -10.60
CA ARG A 360 -14.60 11.94 -9.43
C ARG A 360 -13.80 11.81 -8.14
N TYR A 361 -12.96 10.76 -8.06
CA TYR A 361 -12.13 10.46 -6.89
C TYR A 361 -10.64 10.70 -7.15
N GLY A 362 -10.27 11.02 -8.39
CA GLY A 362 -8.88 11.16 -8.81
C GLY A 362 -8.09 9.86 -8.74
N LEU A 363 -8.78 8.71 -8.80
CA LEU A 363 -8.16 7.41 -8.70
C LEU A 363 -7.55 7.01 -10.04
N HIS A 364 -6.27 6.68 -10.02
CA HIS A 364 -5.53 6.18 -11.18
C HIS A 364 -5.10 4.75 -10.92
N LEU A 365 -5.21 3.92 -11.95
CA LEU A 365 -4.58 2.61 -12.01
C LEU A 365 -3.49 2.62 -13.09
N GLY A 366 -2.45 1.84 -12.91
CA GLY A 366 -1.41 1.75 -13.90
C GLY A 366 -0.40 0.66 -13.65
N MET A 367 0.59 0.63 -14.52
CA MET A 367 1.69 -0.32 -14.48
C MET A 367 3.01 0.42 -14.53
N ASP A 368 3.98 -0.11 -13.78
CA ASP A 368 5.37 0.30 -13.83
C ASP A 368 6.24 -0.91 -14.18
N TYR A 369 7.11 -0.75 -15.14
CA TYR A 369 8.26 -1.63 -15.34
C TYR A 369 9.45 -1.00 -14.64
N ALA A 370 10.06 -1.73 -13.72
CA ALA A 370 11.22 -1.29 -12.96
C ALA A 370 12.36 -2.29 -13.05
N GLN A 371 13.58 -1.78 -13.00
CA GLN A 371 14.79 -2.58 -13.08
C GLN A 371 15.85 -2.01 -12.14
N SER A 372 16.48 -2.89 -11.38
CA SER A 372 17.75 -2.68 -10.70
C SER A 372 18.89 -3.41 -11.44
N HIS A 373 20.07 -3.44 -10.86
CA HIS A 373 21.18 -4.22 -11.41
C HIS A 373 20.92 -5.74 -11.38
N GLU A 374 20.14 -6.19 -10.42
CA GLU A 374 19.95 -7.62 -10.13
C GLU A 374 18.57 -8.15 -10.50
N GLU A 375 17.57 -7.28 -10.56
CA GLU A 375 16.16 -7.67 -10.65
C GLU A 375 15.36 -6.81 -11.60
N ARG A 376 14.25 -7.39 -12.06
CA ARG A 376 13.25 -6.71 -12.90
C ARG A 376 11.87 -7.06 -12.36
N ALA A 377 10.99 -6.09 -12.33
CA ALA A 377 9.62 -6.32 -11.90
C ALA A 377 8.63 -5.44 -12.67
N ILE A 378 7.40 -5.91 -12.74
CA ILE A 378 6.27 -5.14 -13.24
C ILE A 378 5.34 -4.94 -12.04
N TYR A 379 5.00 -3.70 -11.73
CA TYR A 379 4.10 -3.35 -10.64
C TYR A 379 2.77 -2.84 -11.18
N PHE A 380 1.67 -3.32 -10.58
CA PHE A 380 0.35 -2.76 -10.80
C PHE A 380 0.02 -1.84 -9.63
N ASN A 381 -0.12 -0.58 -9.92
CA ASN A 381 -0.21 0.46 -8.90
C ASN A 381 -1.56 1.19 -8.94
N ILE A 382 -2.00 1.55 -7.74
CA ILE A 382 -3.11 2.46 -7.54
C ILE A 382 -2.50 3.77 -7.04
N GLY A 383 -2.80 4.87 -7.71
CA GLY A 383 -2.27 6.17 -7.34
C GLY A 383 -1.01 6.59 -8.10
N SER A 384 -0.15 7.38 -7.44
CA SER A 384 1.01 8.03 -8.06
C SER A 384 2.17 7.09 -8.38
N GLY A 385 2.34 6.04 -7.61
CA GLY A 385 3.44 5.11 -7.73
C GLY A 385 4.58 5.33 -6.70
N PHE A 386 4.40 6.24 -5.72
CA PHE A 386 5.19 6.33 -4.49
C PHE A 386 4.43 5.74 -3.32
#